data_b6110ef0ac54f016338490618e9891f7
#
_entry.id   b6110ef0ac54f016338490618e9891f7
#
_cell.length_a   1.000
_cell.length_b   1.000
_cell.length_c   1.000
_cell.angle_alpha   90.00
_cell.angle_beta   90.00
_cell.angle_gamma   90.00
#
_symmetry.space_group_name_H-M   'P 1'
#
loop_
_entity.id
_entity.type
_entity.pdbx_description
1 polymer ?
#
loop_
_entity_poly.entity_id
_entity_poly.type
_entity_poly.pdbx_seq_one_letter_code
_entity_poly.pdbx_strand_id
1 'polypeptide(L)'
;MHLIITRTFPPDVGGMQNLMWGLARSLSKFFLIKVFADHTDGFEKFDNSVSFSIERVSGVKLFRKYRKSYLINEYLKHNNNVRCLIADHWKSLELIQTNKKKICLIHSKEINHPKGSRLNTKVLKVLNKVDHVIANSHFTKDLAINLGVEEHRILVINPGVDPVKEIPSKDLKKADEIFKGKKQRLITVSRYDKRKNHEKVIMAIRNLKEVYPDMVYICIGYGDEEENLKKLVIELKLEDQVKFLKDVPSDFKNALISKSNVFIMPSIIYKKSVEGFGIAYVEAAQYGIPSIGGKDGGASDAIIHEKTGLICDGNNLDDIYSSIDQIFKENKYFEYGKAANENSKNFHWDKIIESYKRIL
;
A
#
# COMPACT_ATOMS: atom_id res chain seq x y z
N MET A 1 -25.25 8.80 -9.47
CA MET A 1 -24.57 8.64 -8.16
C MET A 1 -23.87 7.31 -8.10
N HIS A 2 -22.69 7.22 -7.44
CA HIS A 2 -21.98 5.97 -7.19
C HIS A 2 -21.84 5.74 -5.69
N LEU A 3 -21.93 4.47 -5.26
CA LEU A 3 -21.74 4.08 -3.87
C LEU A 3 -20.34 3.50 -3.69
N ILE A 4 -19.62 3.96 -2.70
CA ILE A 4 -18.34 3.36 -2.26
C ILE A 4 -18.60 2.62 -0.97
N ILE A 5 -18.27 1.33 -0.94
CA ILE A 5 -18.51 0.45 0.19
C ILE A 5 -17.17 -0.02 0.73
N THR A 6 -16.82 0.41 1.92
CA THR A 6 -15.52 0.11 2.50
C THR A 6 -15.61 -0.35 3.95
N ARG A 7 -14.63 -1.12 4.38
CA ARG A 7 -14.46 -1.55 5.77
C ARG A 7 -13.50 -0.64 6.53
N THR A 8 -12.68 0.10 5.80
CA THR A 8 -11.65 0.96 6.36
C THR A 8 -11.67 2.32 5.67
N PHE A 9 -11.80 3.38 6.45
CA PHE A 9 -11.86 4.76 5.91
C PHE A 9 -11.29 5.73 6.95
N PRO A 10 -10.77 6.91 6.55
CA PRO A 10 -10.33 7.90 7.53
C PRO A 10 -11.40 8.23 8.59
N PRO A 11 -11.01 8.68 9.78
CA PRO A 11 -9.68 9.20 10.16
C PRO A 11 -8.62 8.14 10.47
N ASP A 12 -8.95 6.85 10.50
CA ASP A 12 -7.91 5.82 10.64
C ASP A 12 -6.86 5.96 9.54
N VAL A 13 -5.59 5.67 9.89
CA VAL A 13 -4.44 5.79 8.98
C VAL A 13 -3.98 4.40 8.53
N GLY A 14 -3.75 4.26 7.23
CA GLY A 14 -3.23 3.02 6.64
C GLY A 14 -3.39 2.99 5.12
N GLY A 15 -2.71 2.07 4.46
CA GLY A 15 -2.71 1.99 3.00
C GLY A 15 -4.11 1.82 2.38
N MET A 16 -4.98 1.02 3.01
CA MET A 16 -6.35 0.82 2.53
C MET A 16 -7.22 2.06 2.76
N GLN A 17 -7.07 2.71 3.92
CA GLN A 17 -7.77 3.95 4.23
C GLN A 17 -7.41 5.04 3.22
N ASN A 18 -6.12 5.22 2.97
CA ASN A 18 -5.61 6.18 2.00
C ASN A 18 -6.10 5.89 0.57
N LEU A 19 -6.10 4.60 0.16
CA LEU A 19 -6.61 4.18 -1.14
C LEU A 19 -8.10 4.53 -1.30
N MET A 20 -8.94 4.14 -0.35
CA MET A 20 -10.39 4.36 -0.45
C MET A 20 -10.74 5.84 -0.32
N TRP A 21 -10.01 6.58 0.49
CA TRP A 21 -10.13 8.04 0.57
C TRP A 21 -9.74 8.72 -0.74
N GLY A 22 -8.57 8.39 -1.29
CA GLY A 22 -8.09 8.96 -2.55
C GLY A 22 -9.06 8.68 -3.69
N LEU A 23 -9.60 7.45 -3.77
CA LEU A 23 -10.61 7.07 -4.76
C LEU A 23 -11.90 7.88 -4.58
N ALA A 24 -12.46 7.93 -3.37
CA ALA A 24 -13.71 8.66 -3.08
C ALA A 24 -13.57 10.15 -3.42
N ARG A 25 -12.50 10.79 -2.93
CA ARG A 25 -12.22 12.21 -3.16
C ARG A 25 -12.00 12.50 -4.65
N SER A 26 -11.28 11.64 -5.36
CA SER A 26 -11.03 11.86 -6.79
C SER A 26 -12.28 11.66 -7.64
N LEU A 27 -13.11 10.66 -7.32
CA LEU A 27 -14.39 10.45 -8.01
C LEU A 27 -15.41 11.56 -7.70
N SER A 28 -15.40 12.12 -6.48
CA SER A 28 -16.36 13.18 -6.09
C SER A 28 -16.21 14.46 -6.90
N LYS A 29 -15.07 14.66 -7.57
CA LYS A 29 -14.87 15.80 -8.50
C LYS A 29 -15.71 15.67 -9.79
N PHE A 30 -16.14 14.46 -10.14
CA PHE A 30 -16.82 14.18 -11.40
C PHE A 30 -18.22 13.59 -11.20
N PHE A 31 -18.48 12.97 -10.06
CA PHE A 31 -19.68 12.22 -9.79
C PHE A 31 -20.23 12.49 -8.40
N LEU A 32 -21.53 12.39 -8.24
CA LEU A 32 -22.15 12.33 -6.93
C LEU A 32 -21.79 10.99 -6.27
N ILE A 33 -21.13 11.05 -5.11
CA ILE A 33 -20.63 9.91 -4.35
C ILE A 33 -21.32 9.84 -2.98
N LYS A 34 -21.65 8.62 -2.55
CA LYS A 34 -21.97 8.30 -1.16
C LYS A 34 -21.09 7.16 -0.68
N VAL A 35 -20.50 7.28 0.50
CA VAL A 35 -19.63 6.26 1.11
C VAL A 35 -20.38 5.56 2.23
N PHE A 36 -20.35 4.23 2.25
CA PHE A 36 -20.74 3.41 3.39
C PHE A 36 -19.45 2.83 4.01
N ALA A 37 -19.08 3.29 5.19
CA ALA A 37 -17.87 2.87 5.87
C ALA A 37 -18.17 2.26 7.24
N ASP A 38 -17.26 1.41 7.74
CA ASP A 38 -17.35 0.99 9.14
C ASP A 38 -17.08 2.20 10.05
N HIS A 39 -17.72 2.19 11.22
CA HIS A 39 -17.50 3.20 12.25
C HIS A 39 -16.05 3.11 12.76
N THR A 40 -15.46 4.26 13.02
CA THR A 40 -14.16 4.46 13.67
C THR A 40 -14.25 5.68 14.60
N ASP A 41 -13.49 5.71 15.67
CA ASP A 41 -13.54 6.80 16.64
C ASP A 41 -13.06 8.12 16.01
N GLY A 42 -13.68 9.23 16.38
CA GLY A 42 -13.32 10.57 15.90
C GLY A 42 -13.71 10.86 14.44
N PHE A 43 -14.63 10.05 13.86
CA PHE A 43 -15.04 10.20 12.47
C PHE A 43 -15.78 11.52 12.18
N GLU A 44 -16.46 12.10 13.16
CA GLU A 44 -17.36 13.26 12.97
C GLU A 44 -16.61 14.46 12.40
N LYS A 45 -15.43 14.75 12.95
CA LYS A 45 -14.60 15.85 12.47
C LYS A 45 -14.15 15.65 11.02
N PHE A 46 -13.80 14.42 10.67
CA PHE A 46 -13.40 14.08 9.31
C PHE A 46 -14.60 14.16 8.36
N ASP A 47 -15.72 13.52 8.72
CA ASP A 47 -16.91 13.46 7.87
C ASP A 47 -17.49 14.83 7.58
N ASN A 48 -17.43 15.77 8.54
CA ASN A 48 -17.83 17.17 8.37
C ASN A 48 -16.86 17.99 7.47
N SER A 49 -15.66 17.49 7.20
CA SER A 49 -14.67 18.17 6.36
C SER A 49 -14.72 17.82 4.88
N VAL A 50 -15.56 16.86 4.49
CA VAL A 50 -15.62 16.37 3.11
C VAL A 50 -16.91 16.82 2.40
N SER A 51 -16.86 16.84 1.06
CA SER A 51 -17.97 17.35 0.23
C SER A 51 -19.01 16.29 -0.17
N PHE A 52 -18.86 15.05 0.25
CA PHE A 52 -19.75 13.94 -0.07
C PHE A 52 -20.27 13.25 1.20
N SER A 53 -21.42 12.60 1.09
CA SER A 53 -22.07 11.93 2.22
C SER A 53 -21.32 10.65 2.62
N ILE A 54 -21.08 10.51 3.92
CA ILE A 54 -20.53 9.28 4.52
C ILE A 54 -21.54 8.74 5.52
N GLU A 55 -21.85 7.46 5.41
CA GLU A 55 -22.68 6.73 6.36
C GLU A 55 -21.82 5.73 7.12
N ARG A 56 -21.69 5.96 8.43
CA ARG A 56 -20.87 5.13 9.32
C ARG A 56 -21.70 4.01 9.95
N VAL A 57 -21.26 2.78 9.74
CA VAL A 57 -21.94 1.59 10.29
C VAL A 57 -21.27 1.15 11.58
N SER A 58 -21.94 1.39 12.70
CA SER A 58 -21.49 1.05 14.06
C SER A 58 -21.88 -0.36 14.48
N GLY A 59 -21.52 -0.72 15.73
CA GLY A 59 -21.93 -1.91 16.44
C GLY A 59 -20.93 -3.06 16.41
N VAL A 60 -21.32 -4.21 16.98
CA VAL A 60 -20.44 -5.37 17.16
C VAL A 60 -19.80 -5.79 15.84
N LYS A 61 -18.49 -5.91 15.82
CA LYS A 61 -17.66 -6.17 14.62
C LYS A 61 -18.13 -7.41 13.85
N LEU A 62 -18.56 -8.48 14.56
CA LEU A 62 -19.03 -9.73 13.95
C LEU A 62 -20.26 -9.53 13.06
N PHE A 63 -21.18 -8.64 13.44
CA PHE A 63 -22.45 -8.39 12.75
C PHE A 63 -22.39 -7.18 11.79
N ARG A 64 -21.29 -6.45 11.78
CA ARG A 64 -21.13 -5.20 11.01
C ARG A 64 -21.38 -5.39 9.51
N LYS A 65 -20.92 -6.52 8.95
CA LYS A 65 -21.17 -6.88 7.54
C LYS A 65 -22.67 -6.98 7.23
N TYR A 66 -23.42 -7.70 8.05
CA TYR A 66 -24.85 -7.90 7.85
C TYR A 66 -25.61 -6.57 7.94
N ARG A 67 -25.30 -5.77 8.96
CA ARG A 67 -25.93 -4.46 9.17
C ARG A 67 -25.63 -3.51 8.01
N LYS A 68 -24.35 -3.44 7.58
CA LYS A 68 -23.98 -2.60 6.43
C LYS A 68 -24.68 -3.03 5.16
N SER A 69 -24.74 -4.32 4.89
CA SER A 69 -25.46 -4.84 3.72
C SER A 69 -26.96 -4.54 3.78
N TYR A 70 -27.58 -4.64 4.96
CA TYR A 70 -28.99 -4.28 5.15
C TYR A 70 -29.24 -2.79 4.83
N LEU A 71 -28.45 -1.89 5.42
CA LEU A 71 -28.58 -0.46 5.17
C LEU A 71 -28.39 -0.10 3.68
N ILE A 72 -27.42 -0.72 3.01
CA ILE A 72 -27.20 -0.50 1.58
C ILE A 72 -28.36 -1.03 0.74
N ASN A 73 -28.87 -2.23 1.04
CA ASN A 73 -30.01 -2.79 0.32
C ASN A 73 -31.26 -1.92 0.49
N GLU A 74 -31.54 -1.42 1.70
CA GLU A 74 -32.64 -0.47 1.93
C GLU A 74 -32.41 0.84 1.18
N TYR A 75 -31.18 1.38 1.24
CA TYR A 75 -30.85 2.59 0.49
C TYR A 75 -31.10 2.43 -1.02
N LEU A 76 -30.74 1.29 -1.59
CA LEU A 76 -30.91 0.99 -3.02
C LEU A 76 -32.40 0.89 -3.43
N LYS A 77 -33.30 0.45 -2.54
CA LYS A 77 -34.74 0.40 -2.82
C LYS A 77 -35.33 1.78 -3.04
N HIS A 78 -34.84 2.78 -2.32
CA HIS A 78 -35.36 4.15 -2.34
C HIS A 78 -34.55 5.11 -3.22
N ASN A 79 -33.43 4.65 -3.82
CA ASN A 79 -32.53 5.51 -4.60
C ASN A 79 -32.19 4.92 -5.97
N ASN A 80 -33.11 5.08 -6.92
CA ASN A 80 -33.00 4.56 -8.29
C ASN A 80 -31.85 5.20 -9.09
N ASN A 81 -31.38 6.39 -8.69
CA ASN A 81 -30.29 7.13 -9.35
C ASN A 81 -28.88 6.56 -9.08
N VAL A 82 -28.76 5.51 -8.26
CA VAL A 82 -27.49 4.77 -8.08
C VAL A 82 -27.19 4.00 -9.37
N ARG A 83 -25.97 4.23 -9.92
CA ARG A 83 -25.51 3.59 -11.15
C ARG A 83 -24.52 2.45 -10.90
N CYS A 84 -23.59 2.64 -9.96
CA CYS A 84 -22.53 1.67 -9.69
C CYS A 84 -22.19 1.61 -8.20
N LEU A 85 -21.80 0.42 -7.75
CA LEU A 85 -21.24 0.14 -6.42
C LEU A 85 -19.77 -0.23 -6.58
N ILE A 86 -18.90 0.42 -5.80
CA ILE A 86 -17.46 0.15 -5.78
C ILE A 86 -17.10 -0.33 -4.37
N ALA A 87 -16.56 -1.52 -4.24
CA ALA A 87 -16.24 -2.11 -2.94
C ALA A 87 -14.75 -2.37 -2.77
N ASP A 88 -14.24 -2.12 -1.56
CA ASP A 88 -12.85 -2.36 -1.16
C ASP A 88 -12.50 -3.84 -1.03
N HIS A 89 -13.50 -4.72 -1.02
CA HIS A 89 -13.30 -6.13 -0.70
C HIS A 89 -14.55 -6.95 -1.08
N TRP A 90 -14.36 -8.19 -1.51
CA TRP A 90 -15.46 -9.08 -1.91
C TRP A 90 -16.54 -9.28 -0.82
N LYS A 91 -16.14 -9.29 0.47
CA LYS A 91 -17.11 -9.40 1.59
C LYS A 91 -18.06 -8.21 1.68
N SER A 92 -17.65 -7.06 1.17
CA SER A 92 -18.49 -5.86 1.15
C SER A 92 -19.63 -5.97 0.15
N LEU A 93 -19.53 -6.89 -0.82
CA LEU A 93 -20.58 -7.15 -1.84
C LEU A 93 -21.35 -8.46 -1.61
N GLU A 94 -20.88 -9.35 -0.70
CA GLU A 94 -21.39 -10.72 -0.55
C GLU A 94 -22.90 -10.80 -0.34
N LEU A 95 -23.48 -9.83 0.38
CA LEU A 95 -24.92 -9.81 0.74
C LEU A 95 -25.68 -8.67 0.06
N ILE A 96 -25.09 -7.98 -0.91
CA ILE A 96 -25.77 -6.89 -1.65
C ILE A 96 -26.60 -7.49 -2.77
N GLN A 97 -27.89 -7.13 -2.77
CA GLN A 97 -28.89 -7.58 -3.74
C GLN A 97 -29.25 -6.42 -4.68
N THR A 98 -28.67 -6.39 -5.86
CA THR A 98 -28.95 -5.35 -6.84
C THR A 98 -28.52 -5.77 -8.24
N ASN A 99 -29.23 -5.25 -9.25
CA ASN A 99 -28.85 -5.35 -10.67
C ASN A 99 -27.96 -4.18 -11.13
N LYS A 100 -27.66 -3.23 -10.22
CA LYS A 100 -26.76 -2.14 -10.54
C LYS A 100 -25.34 -2.67 -10.73
N LYS A 101 -24.55 -1.98 -11.53
CA LYS A 101 -23.16 -2.29 -11.79
C LYS A 101 -22.35 -2.43 -10.49
N LYS A 102 -21.51 -3.44 -10.38
CA LYS A 102 -20.67 -3.73 -9.22
C LYS A 102 -19.21 -3.85 -9.62
N ILE A 103 -18.36 -3.15 -8.92
CA ILE A 103 -16.90 -3.19 -9.06
C ILE A 103 -16.32 -3.63 -7.72
N CYS A 104 -15.44 -4.62 -7.74
CA CYS A 104 -14.75 -5.12 -6.55
C CYS A 104 -13.24 -4.90 -6.66
N LEU A 105 -12.66 -4.16 -5.74
CA LEU A 105 -11.21 -4.05 -5.62
C LEU A 105 -10.65 -5.28 -4.89
N ILE A 106 -9.51 -5.76 -5.36
CA ILE A 106 -8.76 -6.87 -4.75
C ILE A 106 -7.30 -6.47 -4.53
N HIS A 107 -6.71 -6.97 -3.41
CA HIS A 107 -5.42 -6.51 -2.89
C HIS A 107 -4.43 -7.64 -2.57
N SER A 108 -4.69 -8.85 -2.99
CA SER A 108 -3.94 -10.09 -2.84
C SER A 108 -4.33 -10.98 -1.65
N LYS A 109 -4.08 -10.57 -0.41
CA LYS A 109 -4.24 -11.42 0.78
C LYS A 109 -5.64 -12.02 0.94
N GLU A 110 -6.69 -11.26 0.65
CA GLU A 110 -8.10 -11.64 0.84
C GLU A 110 -8.61 -12.60 -0.23
N ILE A 111 -7.87 -12.77 -1.31
CA ILE A 111 -8.16 -13.74 -2.37
C ILE A 111 -7.16 -14.91 -2.39
N ASN A 112 -6.03 -14.81 -1.69
CA ASN A 112 -5.00 -15.84 -1.64
C ASN A 112 -5.42 -17.01 -0.73
N HIS A 113 -6.32 -17.84 -1.22
CA HIS A 113 -6.84 -19.01 -0.54
C HIS A 113 -6.58 -20.29 -1.35
N PRO A 114 -6.31 -21.43 -0.69
CA PRO A 114 -6.14 -22.70 -1.39
C PRO A 114 -7.32 -23.01 -2.30
N LYS A 115 -7.04 -23.41 -3.53
CA LYS A 115 -8.05 -23.78 -4.53
C LYS A 115 -8.98 -24.85 -3.97
N GLY A 116 -10.28 -24.71 -4.16
CA GLY A 116 -11.32 -25.61 -3.64
C GLY A 116 -11.67 -25.45 -2.15
N SER A 117 -10.98 -24.57 -1.41
CA SER A 117 -11.36 -24.28 -0.02
C SER A 117 -12.71 -23.57 0.06
N ARG A 118 -13.42 -23.69 1.20
CA ARG A 118 -14.69 -22.97 1.43
C ARG A 118 -14.58 -21.45 1.21
N LEU A 119 -13.44 -20.85 1.54
CA LEU A 119 -13.19 -19.42 1.30
C LEU A 119 -12.95 -19.14 -0.17
N ASN A 120 -12.19 -19.97 -0.87
CA ASN A 120 -12.02 -19.86 -2.32
C ASN A 120 -13.37 -19.89 -3.04
N THR A 121 -14.24 -20.86 -2.74
CA THR A 121 -15.59 -20.96 -3.33
C THR A 121 -16.45 -19.71 -3.04
N LYS A 122 -16.37 -19.16 -1.82
CA LYS A 122 -17.11 -17.94 -1.48
C LYS A 122 -16.60 -16.72 -2.24
N VAL A 123 -15.28 -16.56 -2.35
CA VAL A 123 -14.66 -15.46 -3.12
C VAL A 123 -15.12 -15.54 -4.57
N LEU A 124 -14.99 -16.70 -5.22
CA LEU A 124 -15.40 -16.91 -6.61
C LEU A 124 -16.88 -16.61 -6.82
N LYS A 125 -17.75 -17.09 -5.91
CA LYS A 125 -19.18 -16.81 -5.98
C LYS A 125 -19.52 -15.31 -6.02
N VAL A 126 -18.72 -14.50 -5.35
CA VAL A 126 -18.90 -13.04 -5.33
C VAL A 126 -18.25 -12.40 -6.54
N LEU A 127 -16.98 -12.73 -6.82
CA LEU A 127 -16.22 -12.08 -7.90
C LEU A 127 -16.77 -12.40 -9.29
N ASN A 128 -17.36 -13.59 -9.52
CA ASN A 128 -18.01 -13.93 -10.78
C ASN A 128 -19.41 -13.28 -10.95
N LYS A 129 -19.90 -12.52 -9.94
CA LYS A 129 -21.16 -11.75 -10.00
C LYS A 129 -20.95 -10.25 -10.09
N VAL A 130 -19.70 -9.77 -10.12
CA VAL A 130 -19.40 -8.37 -10.34
C VAL A 130 -19.06 -8.10 -11.79
N ASP A 131 -19.31 -6.89 -12.26
CA ASP A 131 -19.02 -6.50 -13.63
C ASP A 131 -17.52 -6.34 -13.89
N HIS A 132 -16.81 -5.77 -12.91
CA HIS A 132 -15.35 -5.66 -12.96
C HIS A 132 -14.70 -6.01 -11.63
N VAL A 133 -13.58 -6.71 -11.71
CA VAL A 133 -12.65 -6.96 -10.61
C VAL A 133 -11.41 -6.11 -10.85
N ILE A 134 -11.11 -5.20 -9.93
CA ILE A 134 -9.94 -4.32 -10.04
C ILE A 134 -8.80 -4.90 -9.21
N ALA A 135 -7.80 -5.42 -9.87
CA ALA A 135 -6.55 -5.87 -9.24
C ALA A 135 -5.60 -4.67 -9.07
N ASN A 136 -5.00 -4.54 -7.88
CA ASN A 136 -4.07 -3.46 -7.59
C ASN A 136 -2.68 -3.64 -8.22
N SER A 137 -2.40 -4.79 -8.86
CA SER A 137 -1.17 -5.11 -9.59
C SER A 137 -1.39 -6.30 -10.53
N HIS A 138 -0.46 -6.53 -11.46
CA HIS A 138 -0.45 -7.72 -12.31
C HIS A 138 -0.33 -9.00 -11.48
N PHE A 139 0.50 -9.00 -10.43
CA PHE A 139 0.58 -10.11 -9.50
C PHE A 139 -0.79 -10.46 -8.88
N THR A 140 -1.55 -9.46 -8.46
CA THR A 140 -2.90 -9.67 -7.89
C THR A 140 -3.89 -10.13 -8.96
N LYS A 141 -3.76 -9.67 -10.22
CA LYS A 141 -4.51 -10.19 -11.37
C LYS A 141 -4.25 -11.69 -11.54
N ASP A 142 -2.97 -12.10 -11.56
CA ASP A 142 -2.60 -13.51 -11.72
C ASP A 142 -3.13 -14.38 -10.57
N LEU A 143 -3.09 -13.88 -9.34
CA LEU A 143 -3.74 -14.56 -8.21
C LEU A 143 -5.25 -14.76 -8.43
N ALA A 144 -5.94 -13.77 -8.98
CA ALA A 144 -7.37 -13.86 -9.24
C ALA A 144 -7.68 -14.85 -10.38
N ILE A 145 -6.87 -14.88 -11.44
CA ILE A 145 -6.97 -15.86 -12.53
C ILE A 145 -6.75 -17.29 -11.97
N ASN A 146 -5.69 -17.47 -11.18
CA ASN A 146 -5.38 -18.76 -10.55
C ASN A 146 -6.48 -19.22 -9.58
N LEU A 147 -7.18 -18.28 -8.95
CA LEU A 147 -8.35 -18.54 -8.12
C LEU A 147 -9.53 -19.08 -8.95
N GLY A 148 -9.64 -18.70 -10.23
CA GLY A 148 -10.72 -19.06 -11.15
C GLY A 148 -11.64 -17.91 -11.55
N VAL A 149 -11.21 -16.66 -11.34
CA VAL A 149 -11.94 -15.49 -11.86
C VAL A 149 -11.66 -15.37 -13.36
N GLU A 150 -12.72 -15.13 -14.15
CA GLU A 150 -12.62 -14.96 -15.60
C GLU A 150 -11.75 -13.72 -15.95
N GLU A 151 -10.71 -13.92 -16.75
CA GLU A 151 -9.71 -12.89 -17.04
C GLU A 151 -10.31 -11.60 -17.62
N HIS A 152 -11.30 -11.73 -18.51
CA HIS A 152 -11.95 -10.57 -19.15
C HIS A 152 -12.67 -9.64 -18.16
N ARG A 153 -12.95 -10.10 -16.94
CA ARG A 153 -13.53 -9.29 -15.85
C ARG A 153 -12.49 -8.54 -15.04
N ILE A 154 -11.20 -8.91 -15.17
CA ILE A 154 -10.14 -8.39 -14.32
C ILE A 154 -9.42 -7.24 -15.04
N LEU A 155 -9.41 -6.10 -14.42
CA LEU A 155 -8.63 -4.93 -14.85
C LEU A 155 -7.54 -4.65 -13.82
N VAL A 156 -6.35 -4.31 -14.29
CA VAL A 156 -5.30 -3.81 -13.40
C VAL A 156 -5.40 -2.30 -13.33
N ILE A 157 -5.67 -1.78 -12.14
CA ILE A 157 -5.61 -0.34 -11.84
C ILE A 157 -4.80 -0.21 -10.55
N ASN A 158 -3.58 0.28 -10.67
CA ASN A 158 -2.70 0.47 -9.55
C ASN A 158 -3.25 1.52 -8.57
N PRO A 159 -2.89 1.44 -7.27
CA PRO A 159 -3.27 2.44 -6.28
C PRO A 159 -2.77 3.83 -6.64
N GLY A 160 -3.63 4.83 -6.49
CA GLY A 160 -3.25 6.22 -6.66
C GLY A 160 -2.56 6.78 -5.43
N VAL A 161 -1.68 7.76 -5.65
CA VAL A 161 -1.04 8.57 -4.62
C VAL A 161 -1.33 10.06 -4.85
N ASP A 162 -1.30 10.85 -3.78
CA ASP A 162 -1.34 12.30 -3.90
C ASP A 162 0.04 12.85 -4.25
N PRO A 163 0.13 13.90 -5.06
CA PRO A 163 1.38 14.62 -5.25
C PRO A 163 1.97 15.06 -3.92
N VAL A 164 3.28 15.04 -3.82
CA VAL A 164 3.99 15.46 -2.61
C VAL A 164 3.72 16.93 -2.31
N LYS A 165 3.60 17.24 -1.02
CA LYS A 165 3.52 18.61 -0.54
C LYS A 165 4.90 19.10 -0.16
N GLU A 166 5.06 20.42 -0.10
CA GLU A 166 6.27 21.03 0.44
C GLU A 166 6.51 20.57 1.88
N ILE A 167 7.74 20.17 2.16
CA ILE A 167 8.14 19.70 3.49
C ILE A 167 8.58 20.89 4.33
N PRO A 168 8.05 21.05 5.54
CA PRO A 168 8.46 22.14 6.42
C PRO A 168 9.97 22.13 6.71
N SER A 169 10.62 23.29 6.63
CA SER A 169 12.06 23.43 6.85
C SER A 169 12.53 22.89 8.21
N LYS A 170 11.69 22.98 9.25
CA LYS A 170 11.99 22.40 10.57
C LYS A 170 12.16 20.88 10.53
N ASP A 171 11.36 20.19 9.71
CA ASP A 171 11.39 18.74 9.61
C ASP A 171 12.55 18.27 8.72
N LEU A 172 12.90 19.05 7.68
CA LEU A 172 14.13 18.84 6.90
C LEU A 172 15.38 18.96 7.77
N LYS A 173 15.49 20.00 8.63
CA LYS A 173 16.62 20.15 9.56
C LYS A 173 16.72 18.99 10.54
N LYS A 174 15.59 18.52 11.10
CA LYS A 174 15.58 17.33 11.98
C LYS A 174 16.07 16.07 11.25
N ALA A 175 15.65 15.90 9.98
CA ALA A 175 16.13 14.76 9.18
C ALA A 175 17.63 14.88 8.88
N ASP A 176 18.14 16.07 8.58
CA ASP A 176 19.58 16.32 8.38
C ASP A 176 20.40 16.00 9.65
N GLU A 177 19.88 16.29 10.84
CA GLU A 177 20.51 15.90 12.11
C GLU A 177 20.60 14.40 12.30
N ILE A 178 19.53 13.65 11.96
CA ILE A 178 19.54 12.19 12.03
C ILE A 178 20.56 11.58 11.07
N PHE A 179 20.69 12.17 9.89
CA PHE A 179 21.62 11.70 8.86
C PHE A 179 23.02 12.33 8.92
N LYS A 180 23.30 13.14 9.95
CA LYS A 180 24.60 13.81 10.09
C LYS A 180 25.74 12.79 10.10
N GLY A 181 26.72 12.97 9.20
CA GLY A 181 27.86 12.05 9.03
C GLY A 181 27.53 10.73 8.33
N LYS A 182 26.27 10.50 7.92
CA LYS A 182 25.85 9.27 7.23
C LYS A 182 25.80 9.49 5.72
N LYS A 183 26.50 8.63 4.97
CA LYS A 183 26.63 8.72 3.51
C LYS A 183 25.67 7.80 2.78
N GLN A 184 25.56 6.52 3.21
CA GLN A 184 24.65 5.54 2.66
C GLN A 184 23.40 5.47 3.55
N ARG A 185 22.26 5.98 3.06
CA ARG A 185 21.02 6.20 3.83
C ARG A 185 19.92 5.32 3.28
N LEU A 186 19.63 4.24 3.99
CA LEU A 186 18.52 3.33 3.71
C LEU A 186 17.31 3.68 4.57
N ILE A 187 16.12 3.52 4.03
CA ILE A 187 14.87 3.72 4.76
C ILE A 187 13.82 2.68 4.39
N THR A 188 13.05 2.24 5.39
CA THR A 188 11.79 1.50 5.21
C THR A 188 10.69 2.17 6.01
N VAL A 189 9.54 2.33 5.41
CA VAL A 189 8.30 2.80 6.07
C VAL A 189 7.26 1.71 5.93
N SER A 190 7.06 0.93 6.98
CA SER A 190 6.10 -0.19 6.95
C SER A 190 5.81 -0.72 8.35
N ARG A 191 4.80 -1.59 8.47
CA ARG A 191 4.63 -2.39 9.69
C ARG A 191 5.80 -3.36 9.85
N TYR A 192 6.20 -3.61 11.09
CA TYR A 192 7.19 -4.65 11.39
C TYR A 192 6.52 -6.01 11.43
N ASP A 193 6.30 -6.59 10.27
CA ASP A 193 5.82 -7.95 10.08
C ASP A 193 6.83 -8.76 9.23
N LYS A 194 6.85 -10.09 9.39
CA LYS A 194 7.83 -10.98 8.72
C LYS A 194 7.84 -10.82 7.20
N ARG A 195 6.69 -10.52 6.62
CA ARG A 195 6.56 -10.31 5.17
C ARG A 195 7.41 -9.13 4.67
N LYS A 196 7.55 -8.06 5.48
CA LYS A 196 8.30 -6.85 5.11
C LYS A 196 9.81 -7.02 5.14
N ASN A 197 10.28 -8.09 5.80
CA ASN A 197 11.64 -8.61 5.72
C ASN A 197 12.75 -7.69 6.22
N HIS A 198 12.44 -6.88 7.25
CA HIS A 198 13.45 -6.05 7.92
C HIS A 198 14.63 -6.87 8.45
N GLU A 199 14.37 -8.09 8.91
CA GLU A 199 15.37 -9.01 9.44
C GLU A 199 16.52 -9.22 8.45
N LYS A 200 16.21 -9.61 7.20
CA LYS A 200 17.26 -9.84 6.19
C LYS A 200 17.96 -8.57 5.73
N VAL A 201 17.28 -7.42 5.76
CA VAL A 201 17.93 -6.12 5.50
C VAL A 201 18.96 -5.84 6.60
N ILE A 202 18.63 -6.06 7.88
CA ILE A 202 19.54 -5.89 9.01
C ILE A 202 20.73 -6.85 8.89
N MET A 203 20.50 -8.11 8.52
CA MET A 203 21.57 -9.09 8.27
C MET A 203 22.49 -8.67 7.10
N ALA A 204 21.93 -8.13 6.02
CA ALA A 204 22.73 -7.61 4.90
C ALA A 204 23.58 -6.41 5.33
N ILE A 205 23.06 -5.51 6.17
CA ILE A 205 23.81 -4.38 6.74
C ILE A 205 24.99 -4.86 7.59
N ARG A 206 24.85 -5.97 8.32
CA ARG A 206 25.97 -6.57 9.08
C ARG A 206 27.18 -6.86 8.18
N ASN A 207 26.94 -7.34 6.98
CA ASN A 207 28.00 -7.63 6.01
C ASN A 207 28.50 -6.36 5.30
N LEU A 208 27.62 -5.37 5.10
CA LEU A 208 27.92 -4.12 4.39
C LEU A 208 28.66 -3.08 5.26
N LYS A 209 28.58 -3.17 6.59
CA LYS A 209 29.14 -2.14 7.46
C LYS A 209 30.67 -2.00 7.37
N GLU A 210 31.38 -3.06 6.99
CA GLU A 210 32.82 -3.03 6.77
C GLU A 210 33.18 -2.26 5.48
N VAL A 211 32.30 -2.33 4.47
CA VAL A 211 32.45 -1.62 3.18
C VAL A 211 31.90 -0.19 3.28
N TYR A 212 30.81 0.01 4.01
CA TYR A 212 30.13 1.28 4.18
C TYR A 212 29.96 1.62 5.67
N PRO A 213 31.03 2.05 6.37
CA PRO A 213 30.99 2.31 7.82
C PRO A 213 30.01 3.45 8.19
N ASP A 214 29.79 4.41 7.29
CA ASP A 214 28.86 5.53 7.46
C ASP A 214 27.40 5.19 7.08
N MET A 215 27.10 3.91 6.80
CA MET A 215 25.74 3.47 6.45
C MET A 215 24.79 3.62 7.63
N VAL A 216 23.55 4.00 7.32
CA VAL A 216 22.43 3.99 8.28
C VAL A 216 21.16 3.45 7.63
N TYR A 217 20.41 2.69 8.38
CA TYR A 217 19.09 2.18 8.04
C TYR A 217 18.05 2.69 9.02
N ILE A 218 17.10 3.45 8.51
CA ILE A 218 15.98 3.99 9.29
C ILE A 218 14.75 3.11 9.05
N CYS A 219 14.21 2.53 10.11
CA CYS A 219 12.96 1.77 10.10
C CYS A 219 11.88 2.63 10.73
N ILE A 220 10.85 3.01 9.96
CA ILE A 220 9.69 3.76 10.47
C ILE A 220 8.48 2.85 10.50
N GLY A 221 7.92 2.65 11.69
CA GLY A 221 6.72 1.84 11.86
C GLY A 221 6.59 1.20 13.24
N TYR A 222 5.76 0.18 13.28
CA TYR A 222 5.51 -0.66 14.46
C TYR A 222 4.97 -2.02 14.00
N GLY A 223 5.00 -3.02 14.88
CA GLY A 223 4.44 -4.34 14.57
C GLY A 223 4.97 -5.46 15.47
N ASP A 224 4.49 -6.67 15.21
CA ASP A 224 4.74 -7.84 16.06
C ASP A 224 6.22 -8.25 16.10
N GLU A 225 7.02 -7.89 15.09
CA GLU A 225 8.45 -8.21 15.01
C GLU A 225 9.36 -7.16 15.68
N GLU A 226 8.82 -6.07 16.23
CA GLU A 226 9.62 -4.95 16.76
C GLU A 226 10.70 -5.40 17.75
N GLU A 227 10.31 -6.20 18.76
CA GLU A 227 11.24 -6.67 19.79
C GLU A 227 12.29 -7.65 19.24
N ASN A 228 11.89 -8.51 18.29
CA ASN A 228 12.81 -9.45 17.64
C ASN A 228 13.86 -8.70 16.81
N LEU A 229 13.44 -7.66 16.08
CA LEU A 229 14.34 -6.84 15.26
C LEU A 229 15.32 -6.04 16.12
N LYS A 230 14.88 -5.47 17.24
CA LYS A 230 15.74 -4.77 18.18
C LYS A 230 16.79 -5.70 18.82
N LYS A 231 16.39 -6.90 19.23
CA LYS A 231 17.32 -7.92 19.73
C LYS A 231 18.37 -8.29 18.68
N LEU A 232 17.95 -8.51 17.43
CA LEU A 232 18.86 -8.82 16.33
C LEU A 232 19.88 -7.71 16.09
N VAL A 233 19.48 -6.45 16.18
CA VAL A 233 20.40 -5.30 16.05
C VAL A 233 21.48 -5.32 17.12
N ILE A 234 21.12 -5.61 18.38
CA ILE A 234 22.07 -5.72 19.50
C ILE A 234 23.01 -6.92 19.30
N GLU A 235 22.46 -8.10 18.96
CA GLU A 235 23.23 -9.32 18.71
C GLU A 235 24.29 -9.12 17.61
N LEU A 236 23.94 -8.37 16.56
CA LEU A 236 24.81 -8.07 15.44
C LEU A 236 25.68 -6.82 15.63
N LYS A 237 25.57 -6.13 16.77
CA LYS A 237 26.30 -4.89 17.10
C LYS A 237 26.10 -3.81 16.03
N LEU A 238 24.83 -3.50 15.71
CA LEU A 238 24.40 -2.57 14.64
C LEU A 238 23.65 -1.35 15.18
N GLU A 239 23.76 -1.03 16.48
CA GLU A 239 23.02 0.07 17.12
C GLU A 239 23.32 1.44 16.50
N ASP A 240 24.52 1.62 15.93
CA ASP A 240 24.92 2.84 15.23
C ASP A 240 24.39 2.90 13.78
N GLN A 241 24.10 1.73 13.17
CA GLN A 241 23.67 1.61 11.79
C GLN A 241 22.16 1.49 11.63
N VAL A 242 21.42 1.00 12.65
CA VAL A 242 19.99 0.74 12.53
C VAL A 242 19.21 1.55 13.57
N LYS A 243 18.25 2.33 13.11
CA LYS A 243 17.37 3.14 13.99
C LYS A 243 15.90 2.83 13.75
N PHE A 244 15.18 2.57 14.84
CA PHE A 244 13.73 2.35 14.82
C PHE A 244 13.02 3.63 15.27
N LEU A 245 12.09 4.11 14.45
CA LEU A 245 11.29 5.31 14.73
C LEU A 245 9.81 4.92 14.72
N LYS A 246 9.09 5.32 15.78
CA LYS A 246 7.67 5.07 15.96
C LYS A 246 6.92 6.38 16.05
N ASP A 247 5.64 6.36 15.65
CA ASP A 247 4.72 7.51 15.73
C ASP A 247 5.29 8.80 15.10
N VAL A 248 5.99 8.63 13.98
CA VAL A 248 6.62 9.73 13.24
C VAL A 248 5.55 10.55 12.51
N PRO A 249 5.46 11.88 12.77
CA PRO A 249 4.55 12.76 12.03
C PRO A 249 4.78 12.70 10.52
N SER A 250 3.71 12.85 9.73
CA SER A 250 3.78 12.69 8.27
C SER A 250 4.83 13.58 7.61
N ASP A 251 4.94 14.85 7.99
CA ASP A 251 5.92 15.77 7.40
C ASP A 251 7.35 15.35 7.72
N PHE A 252 7.59 14.91 8.96
CA PHE A 252 8.90 14.41 9.37
C PHE A 252 9.25 13.07 8.71
N LYS A 253 8.27 12.16 8.56
CA LYS A 253 8.43 10.93 7.76
C LYS A 253 8.85 11.26 6.32
N ASN A 254 8.16 12.22 5.70
CA ASN A 254 8.45 12.66 4.34
C ASN A 254 9.85 13.30 4.23
N ALA A 255 10.27 14.07 5.25
CA ALA A 255 11.62 14.63 5.33
C ALA A 255 12.68 13.51 5.39
N LEU A 256 12.47 12.49 6.21
CA LEU A 256 13.39 11.35 6.30
C LEU A 256 13.47 10.58 4.98
N ILE A 257 12.35 10.34 4.29
CA ILE A 257 12.35 9.73 2.97
C ILE A 257 13.14 10.59 1.99
N SER A 258 12.86 11.89 1.89
CA SER A 258 13.48 12.80 0.94
C SER A 258 15.00 12.97 1.12
N LYS A 259 15.51 12.69 2.33
CA LYS A 259 16.94 12.76 2.68
C LYS A 259 17.64 11.38 2.61
N SER A 260 16.91 10.32 2.32
CA SER A 260 17.47 8.98 2.12
C SER A 260 18.05 8.83 0.71
N ASN A 261 18.86 7.79 0.48
CA ASN A 261 19.36 7.44 -0.86
C ASN A 261 18.53 6.31 -1.49
N VAL A 262 18.04 5.36 -0.67
CA VAL A 262 17.35 4.17 -1.14
C VAL A 262 16.22 3.80 -0.16
N PHE A 263 15.05 3.56 -0.69
CA PHE A 263 13.96 2.91 0.01
C PHE A 263 14.11 1.39 -0.14
N ILE A 264 14.12 0.63 0.94
CA ILE A 264 14.33 -0.82 0.87
C ILE A 264 13.23 -1.58 1.60
N MET A 265 12.54 -2.46 0.88
CA MET A 265 11.52 -3.35 1.46
C MET A 265 11.43 -4.63 0.62
N PRO A 266 12.40 -5.55 0.72
CA PRO A 266 12.48 -6.77 -0.08
C PRO A 266 11.46 -7.80 0.44
N SER A 267 10.17 -7.46 0.27
CA SER A 267 9.05 -8.23 0.80
C SER A 267 9.04 -9.66 0.26
N ILE A 268 8.64 -10.60 1.12
CA ILE A 268 8.51 -12.03 0.81
C ILE A 268 7.07 -12.50 0.98
N ILE A 269 6.75 -13.67 0.46
CA ILE A 269 5.51 -14.35 0.83
C ILE A 269 5.69 -14.95 2.22
N TYR A 270 4.87 -14.53 3.18
CA TYR A 270 4.83 -15.12 4.50
C TYR A 270 3.43 -15.67 4.79
N LYS A 271 3.31 -17.00 4.85
CA LYS A 271 2.01 -17.69 4.92
C LYS A 271 1.12 -17.30 3.73
N LYS A 272 -0.01 -16.63 3.99
CA LYS A 272 -0.93 -16.11 2.97
C LYS A 272 -0.72 -14.64 2.66
N SER A 273 0.18 -13.99 3.38
CA SER A 273 0.43 -12.55 3.26
C SER A 273 1.50 -12.29 2.21
N VAL A 274 1.17 -11.48 1.24
CA VAL A 274 2.06 -11.05 0.15
C VAL A 274 1.89 -9.55 -0.07
N GLU A 275 2.92 -8.89 -0.60
CA GLU A 275 2.81 -7.49 -1.00
C GLU A 275 1.96 -7.36 -2.26
N GLY A 276 0.82 -6.68 -2.16
CA GLY A 276 -0.09 -6.55 -3.30
C GLY A 276 0.39 -5.58 -4.36
N PHE A 277 1.05 -4.50 -3.96
CA PHE A 277 1.59 -3.47 -4.84
C PHE A 277 2.79 -2.75 -4.19
N GLY A 278 2.60 -2.25 -2.96
CA GLY A 278 3.62 -1.51 -2.24
C GLY A 278 3.59 0.01 -2.51
N ILE A 279 2.49 0.67 -2.12
CA ILE A 279 2.33 2.13 -2.24
C ILE A 279 3.56 2.89 -1.73
N ALA A 280 4.22 2.40 -0.69
CA ALA A 280 5.39 3.02 -0.10
C ALA A 280 6.58 3.18 -1.09
N TYR A 281 6.72 2.29 -2.08
CA TYR A 281 7.71 2.46 -3.15
C TYR A 281 7.40 3.70 -4.00
N VAL A 282 6.13 3.91 -4.33
CA VAL A 282 5.72 5.09 -5.10
C VAL A 282 5.83 6.35 -4.25
N GLU A 283 5.49 6.30 -2.95
CA GLU A 283 5.69 7.42 -2.03
C GLU A 283 7.16 7.85 -1.96
N ALA A 284 8.10 6.90 -1.91
CA ALA A 284 9.54 7.19 -1.96
C ALA A 284 9.97 7.73 -3.33
N ALA A 285 9.48 7.14 -4.41
CA ALA A 285 9.77 7.55 -5.78
C ALA A 285 9.40 9.01 -6.06
N GLN A 286 8.32 9.54 -5.45
CA GLN A 286 7.93 10.94 -5.59
C GLN A 286 9.00 11.92 -5.09
N TYR A 287 9.86 11.49 -4.16
CA TYR A 287 11.01 12.27 -3.67
C TYR A 287 12.31 11.99 -4.44
N GLY A 288 12.24 11.23 -5.52
CA GLY A 288 13.42 10.84 -6.28
C GLY A 288 14.26 9.77 -5.57
N ILE A 289 13.64 8.98 -4.70
CA ILE A 289 14.30 7.89 -3.97
C ILE A 289 13.97 6.56 -4.65
N PRO A 290 14.98 5.89 -5.26
CA PRO A 290 14.78 4.58 -5.88
C PRO A 290 14.53 3.52 -4.82
N SER A 291 13.91 2.41 -5.23
CA SER A 291 13.53 1.37 -4.31
C SER A 291 14.23 0.03 -4.60
N ILE A 292 14.53 -0.74 -3.54
CA ILE A 292 14.82 -2.17 -3.63
C ILE A 292 13.59 -2.91 -3.11
N GLY A 293 12.90 -3.63 -4.00
CA GLY A 293 11.70 -4.41 -3.71
C GLY A 293 11.92 -5.91 -3.85
N GLY A 294 11.05 -6.72 -3.22
CA GLY A 294 11.09 -8.17 -3.36
C GLY A 294 10.39 -8.64 -4.63
N LYS A 295 10.91 -9.71 -5.26
CA LYS A 295 10.30 -10.33 -6.45
C LYS A 295 8.95 -11.00 -6.18
N ASP A 296 8.69 -11.37 -4.94
CA ASP A 296 7.48 -12.05 -4.52
C ASP A 296 6.36 -11.04 -4.27
N GLY A 297 5.48 -10.84 -5.24
CA GLY A 297 4.33 -9.95 -5.13
C GLY A 297 4.30 -8.85 -6.17
N GLY A 298 3.56 -7.77 -5.86
CA GLY A 298 3.28 -6.68 -6.80
C GLY A 298 4.32 -5.55 -6.83
N ALA A 299 5.51 -5.72 -6.26
CA ALA A 299 6.53 -4.67 -6.26
C ALA A 299 6.98 -4.28 -7.68
N SER A 300 6.99 -5.21 -8.63
CA SER A 300 7.35 -4.99 -10.04
C SER A 300 6.38 -4.07 -10.79
N ASP A 301 5.18 -3.82 -10.27
CA ASP A 301 4.28 -2.81 -10.82
C ASP A 301 4.68 -1.38 -10.41
N ALA A 302 5.30 -1.24 -9.22
CA ALA A 302 5.76 0.04 -8.69
C ALA A 302 7.22 0.37 -9.06
N ILE A 303 8.05 -0.68 -9.23
CA ILE A 303 9.48 -0.59 -9.49
C ILE A 303 9.79 -1.21 -10.85
N ILE A 304 10.36 -0.43 -11.76
CA ILE A 304 10.91 -0.95 -13.02
C ILE A 304 12.37 -1.33 -12.73
N HIS A 305 12.64 -2.64 -12.75
CA HIS A 305 13.97 -3.19 -12.44
C HIS A 305 15.06 -2.56 -13.33
N GLU A 306 16.19 -2.21 -12.71
CA GLU A 306 17.35 -1.54 -13.33
C GLU A 306 17.05 -0.18 -13.98
N LYS A 307 15.86 0.38 -13.72
CA LYS A 307 15.48 1.70 -14.23
C LYS A 307 15.01 2.66 -13.14
N THR A 308 14.10 2.21 -12.25
CA THR A 308 13.60 3.04 -11.15
C THR A 308 14.00 2.47 -9.78
N GLY A 309 14.79 1.42 -9.78
CA GLY A 309 15.26 0.68 -8.62
C GLY A 309 15.59 -0.76 -8.98
N LEU A 310 15.68 -1.62 -7.97
CA LEU A 310 15.99 -3.03 -8.14
C LEU A 310 14.88 -3.93 -7.57
N ILE A 311 14.66 -5.06 -8.22
CA ILE A 311 13.86 -6.17 -7.70
C ILE A 311 14.81 -7.30 -7.36
N CYS A 312 14.76 -7.77 -6.12
CA CYS A 312 15.63 -8.85 -5.61
C CYS A 312 14.81 -10.02 -5.05
N ASP A 313 15.46 -11.16 -4.89
CA ASP A 313 14.92 -12.27 -4.12
C ASP A 313 15.02 -11.98 -2.62
N GLY A 314 13.92 -11.55 -2.01
CA GLY A 314 13.87 -11.31 -0.56
C GLY A 314 14.17 -12.55 0.29
N ASN A 315 14.12 -13.77 -0.27
CA ASN A 315 14.50 -15.00 0.43
C ASN A 315 16.01 -15.27 0.38
N ASN A 316 16.74 -14.59 -0.50
CA ASN A 316 18.18 -14.73 -0.66
C ASN A 316 18.90 -13.51 -0.05
N LEU A 317 19.72 -13.75 1.00
CA LEU A 317 20.46 -12.69 1.67
C LEU A 317 21.54 -12.07 0.76
N ASP A 318 22.19 -12.89 -0.05
CA ASP A 318 23.26 -12.42 -0.96
C ASP A 318 22.68 -11.54 -2.07
N ASP A 319 21.46 -11.79 -2.52
CA ASP A 319 20.78 -10.95 -3.51
C ASP A 319 20.37 -9.60 -2.93
N ILE A 320 19.89 -9.56 -1.68
CA ILE A 320 19.63 -8.31 -0.95
C ILE A 320 20.94 -7.53 -0.76
N TYR A 321 22.02 -8.21 -0.31
CA TYR A 321 23.35 -7.61 -0.16
C TYR A 321 23.82 -7.00 -1.49
N SER A 322 23.83 -7.79 -2.56
CA SER A 322 24.30 -7.38 -3.88
C SER A 322 23.51 -6.22 -4.45
N SER A 323 22.17 -6.21 -4.23
CA SER A 323 21.32 -5.10 -4.66
C SER A 323 21.64 -3.79 -3.94
N ILE A 324 21.93 -3.84 -2.64
CA ILE A 324 22.34 -2.66 -1.88
C ILE A 324 23.72 -2.19 -2.34
N ASP A 325 24.68 -3.12 -2.47
CA ASP A 325 26.06 -2.81 -2.89
C ASP A 325 26.08 -2.19 -4.29
N GLN A 326 25.38 -2.78 -5.25
CA GLN A 326 25.28 -2.29 -6.64
C GLN A 326 24.80 -0.83 -6.69
N ILE A 327 23.72 -0.51 -5.97
CA ILE A 327 23.16 0.85 -5.98
C ILE A 327 24.18 1.87 -5.45
N PHE A 328 24.93 1.54 -4.40
CA PHE A 328 25.86 2.48 -3.79
C PHE A 328 27.21 2.51 -4.51
N LYS A 329 27.78 1.38 -4.86
CA LYS A 329 29.07 1.26 -5.55
C LYS A 329 29.08 2.00 -6.88
N GLU A 330 27.98 1.91 -7.64
CA GLU A 330 27.83 2.53 -8.96
C GLU A 330 27.13 3.90 -8.88
N ASN A 331 26.78 4.39 -7.68
CA ASN A 331 26.00 5.62 -7.47
C ASN A 331 24.66 5.66 -8.24
N LYS A 332 24.10 4.49 -8.54
CA LYS A 332 22.87 4.34 -9.33
C LYS A 332 21.63 4.98 -8.67
N TYR A 333 21.69 5.27 -7.38
CA TYR A 333 20.56 5.89 -6.69
C TYR A 333 20.20 7.27 -7.26
N PHE A 334 21.12 8.00 -7.88
CA PHE A 334 20.80 9.27 -8.57
C PHE A 334 20.02 9.03 -9.85
N GLU A 335 20.52 8.14 -10.73
CA GLU A 335 19.91 7.82 -12.00
C GLU A 335 18.52 7.18 -11.81
N TYR A 336 18.46 6.12 -11.01
CA TYR A 336 17.22 5.43 -10.72
C TYR A 336 16.22 6.32 -9.98
N GLY A 337 16.71 7.20 -9.09
CA GLY A 337 15.87 8.16 -8.37
C GLY A 337 15.18 9.15 -9.28
N LYS A 338 15.91 9.70 -10.27
CA LYS A 338 15.34 10.57 -11.29
C LYS A 338 14.24 9.85 -12.11
N ALA A 339 14.54 8.64 -12.58
CA ALA A 339 13.58 7.82 -13.32
C ALA A 339 12.38 7.42 -12.46
N ALA A 340 12.59 7.11 -11.18
CA ALA A 340 11.53 6.79 -10.22
C ALA A 340 10.59 7.98 -10.01
N ASN A 341 11.14 9.19 -9.86
CA ASN A 341 10.33 10.40 -9.73
C ASN A 341 9.44 10.63 -10.96
N GLU A 342 9.99 10.53 -12.17
CA GLU A 342 9.19 10.63 -13.39
C GLU A 342 8.12 9.55 -13.48
N ASN A 343 8.46 8.30 -13.16
CA ASN A 343 7.51 7.19 -13.19
C ASN A 343 6.39 7.36 -12.14
N SER A 344 6.70 7.93 -10.97
CA SER A 344 5.73 8.12 -9.88
C SER A 344 4.52 8.96 -10.29
N LYS A 345 4.69 9.87 -11.23
CA LYS A 345 3.61 10.71 -11.78
C LYS A 345 2.50 9.91 -12.48
N ASN A 346 2.80 8.68 -12.92
CA ASN A 346 1.80 7.79 -13.50
C ASN A 346 0.82 7.24 -12.47
N PHE A 347 1.18 7.28 -11.20
CA PHE A 347 0.36 6.83 -10.08
C PHE A 347 -0.38 7.99 -9.37
N HIS A 348 -0.30 9.22 -9.86
CA HIS A 348 -1.09 10.31 -9.29
C HIS A 348 -2.58 10.08 -9.52
N TRP A 349 -3.41 10.45 -8.53
CA TRP A 349 -4.86 10.24 -8.59
C TRP A 349 -5.53 10.85 -9.82
N ASP A 350 -5.02 11.96 -10.35
CA ASP A 350 -5.54 12.60 -11.56
C ASP A 350 -5.42 11.71 -12.80
N LYS A 351 -4.38 10.87 -12.88
CA LYS A 351 -4.21 9.86 -13.94
C LYS A 351 -4.96 8.57 -13.63
N ILE A 352 -4.82 8.05 -12.41
CA ILE A 352 -5.47 6.79 -12.02
C ILE A 352 -6.99 6.87 -12.15
N ILE A 353 -7.59 8.01 -11.82
CA ILE A 353 -9.04 8.19 -11.87
C ILE A 353 -9.62 8.07 -13.28
N GLU A 354 -8.86 8.36 -14.32
CA GLU A 354 -9.30 8.22 -15.69
C GLU A 354 -9.63 6.75 -16.05
N SER A 355 -8.88 5.80 -15.48
CA SER A 355 -9.19 4.37 -15.64
C SER A 355 -10.50 3.99 -14.97
N TYR A 356 -10.80 4.55 -13.80
CA TYR A 356 -12.09 4.34 -13.14
C TYR A 356 -13.24 4.98 -13.91
N LYS A 357 -13.06 6.19 -14.45
CA LYS A 357 -14.11 6.88 -15.24
C LYS A 357 -14.54 6.09 -16.48
N ARG A 358 -13.63 5.36 -17.11
CA ARG A 358 -13.92 4.53 -18.30
C ARG A 358 -14.82 3.34 -17.98
N ILE A 359 -14.85 2.90 -16.75
CA ILE A 359 -15.58 1.71 -16.32
C ILE A 359 -16.80 2.04 -15.43
N LEU A 360 -17.09 3.30 -15.17
CA LEU A 360 -18.27 3.76 -14.40
C LEU A 360 -19.40 4.22 -15.33
#